data_2ec18a513fa7298a71efe68fd7d08f2b
#
_entry.id   2ec18a513fa7298a71efe68fd7d08f2b
#
_cell.length_a   1.000
_cell.length_b   1.000
_cell.length_c   1.000
_cell.angle_alpha   90.00
_cell.angle_beta   90.00
_cell.angle_gamma   90.00
#
_symmetry.space_group_name_H-M   'P 1'
#
loop_
_entity.id
_entity.type
_entity.pdbx_description
1 polymer ?
#
loop_
_entity_poly.entity_id
_entity_poly.type
_entity_poly.pdbx_seq_one_letter_code
_entity_poly.pdbx_strand_id
1 'polypeptide(L)'
;SEKAEIKVSETVKLEVPIVVGTENERALDIGQLRAKTGLVTLDPAFMNTASTKSAITFIDGDKGILRYRGIPIEQLAEHSTFVETSYLLINGHLPNKSELDRFSGLLTRHSLIHEDMKRFFEGFPTTAHPMAVLSSMVLALSSFYPEAIDVNNTALIDMTIARLLAKVRTIAAFAYKKSIGQPMVYPKNSLSYCANFLNMMFSVPAEPYEVDEELVRVMNLLLILHADHEQNCSTSTVRLVGSSRANLFAAIAAGICALWGPLHGGANQQVVEMLDDIQRDGGDVQKFVNLAKDKSSGFKLMGFGHRVYKNYDPRARFIKKAADKVLSKRGIQDPLLAI
;
A
#
# COMPACT_ATOMS: atom_id res chain seq x y z
N SER A 1 -2.29 -20.69 -30.31
CA SER A 1 -1.47 -20.15 -29.20
C SER A 1 -0.04 -20.62 -29.38
N GLU A 2 0.90 -19.72 -29.19
CA GLU A 2 2.34 -20.02 -29.24
C GLU A 2 2.70 -21.02 -28.13
N LYS A 3 3.66 -21.91 -28.40
CA LYS A 3 4.11 -22.93 -27.44
C LYS A 3 5.65 -22.92 -27.35
N ALA A 4 6.17 -23.31 -26.21
CA ALA A 4 7.58 -23.63 -26.01
C ALA A 4 7.74 -25.10 -25.70
N GLU A 5 8.87 -25.70 -26.12
CA GLU A 5 9.23 -27.07 -25.79
C GLU A 5 10.19 -27.08 -24.60
N ILE A 6 9.88 -27.81 -23.56
CA ILE A 6 10.78 -28.13 -22.46
C ILE A 6 11.28 -29.56 -22.66
N LYS A 7 12.57 -29.73 -23.00
CA LYS A 7 13.22 -31.03 -23.12
C LYS A 7 13.82 -31.43 -21.76
N VAL A 8 13.29 -32.47 -21.15
CA VAL A 8 13.74 -33.00 -19.86
C VAL A 8 14.79 -34.10 -20.06
N SER A 9 14.61 -34.92 -21.09
CA SER A 9 15.54 -36.00 -21.50
C SER A 9 15.37 -36.25 -23.00
N GLU A 10 16.09 -37.24 -23.53
CA GLU A 10 15.93 -37.60 -24.94
C GLU A 10 14.51 -38.12 -25.25
N THR A 11 13.85 -38.73 -24.24
CA THR A 11 12.52 -39.35 -24.40
C THR A 11 11.39 -38.52 -23.80
N VAL A 12 11.69 -37.54 -22.95
CA VAL A 12 10.67 -36.74 -22.27
C VAL A 12 10.74 -35.29 -22.73
N LYS A 13 9.73 -34.88 -23.48
CA LYS A 13 9.53 -33.51 -23.95
C LYS A 13 8.14 -33.06 -23.56
N LEU A 14 8.01 -31.78 -23.21
CA LEU A 14 6.75 -31.14 -22.85
C LEU A 14 6.55 -29.87 -23.64
N GLU A 15 5.49 -29.79 -24.41
CA GLU A 15 5.01 -28.54 -24.95
C GLU A 15 4.18 -27.78 -23.90
N VAL A 16 4.55 -26.55 -23.62
CA VAL A 16 3.84 -25.64 -22.71
C VAL A 16 3.31 -24.44 -23.46
N PRO A 17 2.08 -24.00 -23.18
CA PRO A 17 1.54 -22.79 -23.76
C PRO A 17 2.34 -21.55 -23.34
N ILE A 18 2.51 -20.61 -24.27
CA ILE A 18 2.98 -19.27 -23.97
C ILE A 18 1.77 -18.36 -23.78
N VAL A 19 1.69 -17.74 -22.63
CA VAL A 19 0.71 -16.71 -22.31
C VAL A 19 1.34 -15.35 -22.58
N VAL A 20 0.68 -14.54 -23.41
CA VAL A 20 1.14 -13.21 -23.76
C VAL A 20 0.23 -12.17 -23.11
N GLY A 21 0.79 -11.24 -22.35
CA GLY A 21 0.08 -10.10 -21.78
C GLY A 21 -0.19 -9.01 -22.82
N THR A 22 -0.99 -8.01 -22.44
CA THR A 22 -1.38 -6.90 -23.35
C THR A 22 -0.23 -5.96 -23.68
N GLU A 23 0.82 -5.95 -22.85
CA GLU A 23 2.05 -5.16 -23.04
C GLU A 23 3.22 -6.06 -23.52
N ASN A 24 2.90 -7.23 -24.07
CA ASN A 24 3.83 -8.23 -24.63
C ASN A 24 4.68 -8.99 -23.61
N GLU A 25 4.36 -8.97 -22.31
CA GLU A 25 4.99 -9.88 -21.33
C GLU A 25 4.63 -11.31 -21.70
N ARG A 26 5.63 -12.18 -21.63
CA ARG A 26 5.51 -13.58 -22.04
C ARG A 26 5.79 -14.51 -20.87
N ALA A 27 4.87 -15.41 -20.59
CA ALA A 27 5.03 -16.40 -19.52
C ALA A 27 4.77 -17.81 -20.03
N LEU A 28 5.53 -18.79 -19.53
CA LEU A 28 5.27 -20.20 -19.76
C LEU A 28 4.18 -20.69 -18.81
N ASP A 29 3.11 -21.27 -19.34
CA ASP A 29 2.11 -21.94 -18.51
C ASP A 29 2.60 -23.33 -18.11
N ILE A 30 3.16 -23.42 -16.90
CA ILE A 30 3.75 -24.64 -16.35
C ILE A 30 2.73 -25.49 -15.58
N GLY A 31 1.43 -25.22 -15.66
CA GLY A 31 0.41 -25.92 -14.88
C GLY A 31 0.42 -27.45 -15.03
N GLN A 32 0.91 -27.98 -16.17
CA GLN A 32 1.03 -29.43 -16.44
C GLN A 32 2.45 -30.00 -16.19
N LEU A 33 3.42 -29.18 -15.83
CA LEU A 33 4.83 -29.59 -15.72
C LEU A 33 4.99 -30.78 -14.81
N ARG A 34 4.53 -30.69 -13.55
CA ARG A 34 4.67 -31.76 -12.56
C ARG A 34 3.94 -33.05 -12.95
N ALA A 35 2.72 -32.91 -13.46
CA ALA A 35 1.92 -34.08 -13.81
C ALA A 35 2.53 -34.88 -14.96
N LYS A 36 3.19 -34.22 -15.91
CA LYS A 36 3.76 -34.88 -17.11
C LYS A 36 5.23 -35.28 -16.97
N THR A 37 5.98 -34.62 -16.10
CA THR A 37 7.44 -34.83 -16.03
C THR A 37 7.94 -35.18 -14.64
N GLY A 38 7.12 -35.03 -13.59
CA GLY A 38 7.55 -35.13 -12.19
C GLY A 38 8.34 -33.92 -11.67
N LEU A 39 8.73 -32.99 -12.55
CA LEU A 39 9.53 -31.80 -12.18
C LEU A 39 8.65 -30.69 -11.62
N VAL A 40 9.28 -29.86 -10.77
CA VAL A 40 8.77 -28.57 -10.31
C VAL A 40 9.80 -27.49 -10.65
N THR A 41 9.37 -26.22 -10.65
CA THR A 41 10.28 -25.08 -10.75
C THR A 41 10.87 -24.74 -9.39
N LEU A 42 12.08 -24.22 -9.36
CA LEU A 42 12.75 -23.67 -8.16
C LEU A 42 13.10 -22.22 -8.43
N ASP A 43 12.36 -21.30 -7.80
CA ASP A 43 12.56 -19.85 -7.87
C ASP A 43 12.29 -19.25 -6.47
N PRO A 44 13.26 -19.33 -5.53
CA PRO A 44 13.06 -18.97 -4.13
C PRO A 44 12.61 -17.52 -3.91
N ALA A 45 13.00 -16.63 -4.82
CA ALA A 45 12.68 -15.20 -4.73
C ALA A 45 11.52 -14.78 -5.64
N PHE A 46 10.89 -15.72 -6.33
CA PHE A 46 9.83 -15.45 -7.33
C PHE A 46 10.22 -14.44 -8.42
N MET A 47 11.52 -14.32 -8.71
CA MET A 47 12.05 -13.34 -9.66
C MET A 47 11.65 -13.64 -11.11
N ASN A 48 11.46 -14.91 -11.45
CA ASN A 48 11.14 -15.38 -12.78
C ASN A 48 9.80 -16.10 -12.82
N THR A 49 8.93 -15.87 -11.83
CA THR A 49 7.66 -16.55 -11.70
C THR A 49 6.50 -15.56 -11.73
N ALA A 50 5.71 -15.59 -12.80
CA ALA A 50 4.44 -14.90 -12.84
C ALA A 50 3.39 -15.69 -12.02
N SER A 51 3.02 -15.20 -10.86
CA SER A 51 2.08 -15.87 -9.94
C SER A 51 0.61 -15.70 -10.34
N THR A 52 0.30 -14.73 -11.21
CA THR A 52 -1.07 -14.41 -11.64
C THR A 52 -1.10 -13.55 -12.89
N LYS A 53 -2.28 -13.44 -13.49
CA LYS A 53 -2.64 -12.39 -14.45
C LYS A 53 -3.40 -11.30 -13.70
N SER A 54 -3.09 -10.04 -13.98
CA SER A 54 -3.79 -8.89 -13.39
C SER A 54 -4.09 -7.86 -14.47
N ALA A 55 -5.25 -7.21 -14.37
CA ALA A 55 -5.62 -6.05 -15.19
C ALA A 55 -5.67 -4.77 -14.35
N ILE A 56 -5.04 -4.76 -13.16
CA ILE A 56 -5.14 -3.65 -12.21
C ILE A 56 -4.02 -2.65 -12.44
N THR A 57 -2.77 -3.09 -12.32
CA THR A 57 -1.62 -2.20 -12.39
C THR A 57 -0.61 -2.71 -13.40
N PHE A 58 -0.06 -1.80 -14.19
CA PHE A 58 1.06 -2.04 -15.08
C PHE A 58 2.25 -1.19 -14.66
N ILE A 59 3.43 -1.81 -14.61
CA ILE A 59 4.70 -1.14 -14.32
C ILE A 59 5.73 -1.54 -15.38
N ASP A 60 6.35 -0.53 -16.02
CA ASP A 60 7.58 -0.69 -16.78
C ASP A 60 8.70 0.02 -16.04
N GLY A 61 9.49 -0.75 -15.30
CA GLY A 61 10.56 -0.20 -14.46
C GLY A 61 11.74 0.36 -15.27
N ASP A 62 11.95 -0.11 -16.50
CA ASP A 62 13.00 0.38 -17.36
C ASP A 62 12.64 1.76 -17.95
N LYS A 63 11.36 1.99 -18.23
CA LYS A 63 10.84 3.27 -18.76
C LYS A 63 10.31 4.20 -17.67
N GLY A 64 10.17 3.74 -16.43
CA GLY A 64 9.58 4.52 -15.35
C GLY A 64 8.09 4.81 -15.58
N ILE A 65 7.33 3.81 -16.04
CA ILE A 65 5.89 3.90 -16.31
C ILE A 65 5.12 3.19 -15.21
N LEU A 66 4.06 3.84 -14.71
CA LEU A 66 3.07 3.26 -13.80
C LEU A 66 1.66 3.63 -14.30
N ARG A 67 0.78 2.63 -14.44
CA ARG A 67 -0.62 2.82 -14.81
C ARG A 67 -1.54 2.04 -13.90
N TYR A 68 -2.68 2.64 -13.53
CA TYR A 68 -3.78 1.96 -12.85
C TYR A 68 -4.93 1.77 -13.84
N ARG A 69 -5.33 0.52 -14.10
CA ARG A 69 -6.37 0.19 -15.07
C ARG A 69 -6.16 0.86 -16.44
N GLY A 70 -4.89 0.97 -16.85
CA GLY A 70 -4.49 1.62 -18.10
C GLY A 70 -4.31 3.13 -18.03
N ILE A 71 -4.76 3.81 -16.97
CA ILE A 71 -4.62 5.26 -16.80
C ILE A 71 -3.24 5.57 -16.20
N PRO A 72 -2.44 6.46 -16.83
CA PRO A 72 -1.16 6.88 -16.29
C PRO A 72 -1.28 7.48 -14.89
N ILE A 73 -0.33 7.15 -14.01
CA ILE A 73 -0.33 7.64 -12.62
C ILE A 73 -0.31 9.16 -12.53
N GLU A 74 0.32 9.81 -13.50
CA GLU A 74 0.38 11.27 -13.61
C GLU A 74 -1.01 11.89 -13.72
N GLN A 75 -1.87 11.32 -14.56
CA GLN A 75 -3.24 11.80 -14.75
C GLN A 75 -4.08 11.62 -13.48
N LEU A 76 -3.94 10.48 -12.80
CA LEU A 76 -4.65 10.24 -11.55
C LEU A 76 -4.15 11.18 -10.44
N ALA A 77 -2.84 11.39 -10.35
CA ALA A 77 -2.24 12.28 -9.37
C ALA A 77 -2.68 13.76 -9.52
N GLU A 78 -2.93 14.20 -10.76
CA GLU A 78 -3.29 15.59 -11.06
C GLU A 78 -4.80 15.83 -11.03
N HIS A 79 -5.62 14.84 -11.40
CA HIS A 79 -7.05 15.04 -11.70
C HIS A 79 -8.02 14.19 -10.91
N SER A 80 -7.52 13.26 -10.07
CA SER A 80 -8.37 12.33 -9.33
C SER A 80 -8.27 12.54 -7.82
N THR A 81 -9.26 12.04 -7.10
CA THR A 81 -9.21 11.89 -5.65
C THR A 81 -8.87 10.44 -5.29
N PHE A 82 -8.45 10.21 -4.04
CA PHE A 82 -8.21 8.86 -3.54
C PHE A 82 -9.47 7.98 -3.61
N VAL A 83 -10.65 8.55 -3.37
CA VAL A 83 -11.92 7.82 -3.44
C VAL A 83 -12.22 7.37 -4.87
N GLU A 84 -12.02 8.24 -5.87
CA GLU A 84 -12.17 7.89 -7.29
C GLU A 84 -11.15 6.85 -7.73
N THR A 85 -9.90 7.01 -7.32
CA THR A 85 -8.83 6.03 -7.62
C THR A 85 -9.11 4.68 -6.96
N SER A 86 -9.62 4.66 -5.72
CA SER A 86 -10.03 3.42 -5.05
C SER A 86 -11.18 2.73 -5.82
N TYR A 87 -12.16 3.50 -6.27
CA TYR A 87 -13.25 2.98 -7.08
C TYR A 87 -12.73 2.40 -8.41
N LEU A 88 -11.84 3.12 -9.09
CA LEU A 88 -11.19 2.65 -10.33
C LEU A 88 -10.50 1.31 -10.14
N LEU A 89 -9.68 1.18 -9.10
CA LEU A 89 -8.93 -0.06 -8.83
C LEU A 89 -9.85 -1.25 -8.55
N ILE A 90 -10.93 -1.03 -7.81
CA ILE A 90 -11.89 -2.06 -7.42
C ILE A 90 -12.79 -2.44 -8.60
N ASN A 91 -13.39 -1.45 -9.29
CA ASN A 91 -14.45 -1.66 -10.27
C ASN A 91 -13.95 -1.66 -11.74
N GLY A 92 -12.70 -1.23 -12.00
CA GLY A 92 -12.08 -1.27 -13.33
C GLY A 92 -12.32 -0.04 -14.20
N HIS A 93 -13.07 0.95 -13.73
CA HIS A 93 -13.34 2.21 -14.42
C HIS A 93 -13.49 3.36 -13.41
N LEU A 94 -13.28 4.59 -13.86
CA LEU A 94 -13.56 5.77 -13.04
C LEU A 94 -15.07 5.91 -12.80
N PRO A 95 -15.47 6.32 -11.57
CA PRO A 95 -16.88 6.43 -11.26
C PRO A 95 -17.54 7.61 -12.01
N ASN A 96 -18.76 7.42 -12.49
CA ASN A 96 -19.63 8.53 -12.81
C ASN A 96 -20.13 9.20 -11.52
N LYS A 97 -20.82 10.35 -11.64
CA LYS A 97 -21.26 11.12 -10.47
C LYS A 97 -22.12 10.29 -9.50
N SER A 98 -23.07 9.51 -10.00
CA SER A 98 -23.96 8.69 -9.17
C SER A 98 -23.19 7.58 -8.43
N GLU A 99 -22.25 6.95 -9.11
CA GLU A 99 -21.38 5.91 -8.53
C GLU A 99 -20.47 6.50 -7.45
N LEU A 100 -19.87 7.67 -7.71
CA LEU A 100 -19.02 8.38 -6.75
C LEU A 100 -19.81 8.80 -5.51
N ASP A 101 -21.00 9.39 -5.69
CA ASP A 101 -21.85 9.82 -4.60
C ASP A 101 -22.26 8.62 -3.72
N ARG A 102 -22.64 7.50 -4.34
CA ARG A 102 -22.98 6.25 -3.63
C ARG A 102 -21.79 5.68 -2.88
N PHE A 103 -20.62 5.57 -3.51
CA PHE A 103 -19.43 5.00 -2.91
C PHE A 103 -18.90 5.88 -1.78
N SER A 104 -18.81 7.20 -1.98
CA SER A 104 -18.44 8.15 -0.94
C SER A 104 -19.39 8.12 0.25
N GLY A 105 -20.71 8.01 -0.03
CA GLY A 105 -21.73 7.86 1.00
C GLY A 105 -21.58 6.56 1.82
N LEU A 106 -21.16 5.45 1.18
CA LEU A 106 -20.86 4.21 1.90
C LEU A 106 -19.64 4.41 2.83
N LEU A 107 -18.55 4.99 2.34
CA LEU A 107 -17.35 5.25 3.14
C LEU A 107 -17.66 6.16 4.34
N THR A 108 -18.50 7.19 4.14
CA THR A 108 -18.91 8.11 5.20
C THR A 108 -19.72 7.38 6.27
N ARG A 109 -20.74 6.60 5.89
CA ARG A 109 -21.61 5.87 6.84
C ARG A 109 -20.89 4.76 7.61
N HIS A 110 -19.81 4.23 7.09
CA HIS A 110 -19.05 3.12 7.70
C HIS A 110 -17.75 3.56 8.39
N SER A 111 -17.52 4.86 8.59
CA SER A 111 -16.30 5.41 9.18
C SER A 111 -16.15 5.16 10.69
N LEU A 112 -17.23 5.00 11.45
CA LEU A 112 -17.18 4.68 12.87
C LEU A 112 -16.75 3.22 13.09
N ILE A 113 -15.95 2.99 14.12
CA ILE A 113 -15.70 1.65 14.67
C ILE A 113 -16.62 1.40 15.87
N HIS A 114 -16.81 0.14 16.24
CA HIS A 114 -17.59 -0.21 17.43
C HIS A 114 -16.93 0.34 18.70
N GLU A 115 -17.71 0.88 19.64
CA GLU A 115 -17.14 1.49 20.86
C GLU A 115 -16.30 0.51 21.68
N ASP A 116 -16.68 -0.76 21.74
CA ASP A 116 -15.89 -1.77 22.46
C ASP A 116 -14.50 -1.99 21.86
N MET A 117 -14.29 -1.63 20.59
CA MET A 117 -12.96 -1.69 19.99
C MET A 117 -11.97 -0.72 20.64
N LYS A 118 -12.43 0.34 21.32
CA LYS A 118 -11.54 1.24 22.06
C LYS A 118 -10.78 0.53 23.16
N ARG A 119 -11.36 -0.48 23.80
CA ARG A 119 -10.70 -1.27 24.84
C ARG A 119 -9.47 -2.02 24.31
N PHE A 120 -9.48 -2.42 23.03
CA PHE A 120 -8.30 -3.03 22.43
C PHE A 120 -7.14 -2.03 22.34
N PHE A 121 -7.42 -0.76 22.01
CA PHE A 121 -6.38 0.28 22.01
C PHE A 121 -5.79 0.51 23.40
N GLU A 122 -6.59 0.38 24.47
CA GLU A 122 -6.13 0.55 25.84
C GLU A 122 -5.08 -0.50 26.22
N GLY A 123 -5.16 -1.71 25.66
CA GLY A 123 -4.19 -2.78 25.87
C GLY A 123 -2.81 -2.57 25.22
N PHE A 124 -2.68 -1.64 24.27
CA PHE A 124 -1.39 -1.33 23.66
C PHE A 124 -0.61 -0.29 24.51
N PRO A 125 0.72 -0.47 24.68
CA PRO A 125 1.57 0.58 25.22
C PRO A 125 1.60 1.79 24.28
N THR A 126 1.84 2.99 24.80
CA THR A 126 1.96 4.22 23.98
C THR A 126 3.12 4.16 22.99
N THR A 127 4.11 3.34 23.27
CA THR A 127 5.28 3.08 22.41
C THR A 127 5.06 1.99 21.36
N ALA A 128 3.83 1.41 21.30
CA ALA A 128 3.54 0.34 20.32
C ALA A 128 3.72 0.86 18.89
N HIS A 129 4.37 0.04 18.07
CA HIS A 129 4.55 0.38 16.65
C HIS A 129 3.20 0.52 15.95
N PRO A 130 2.93 1.61 15.21
CA PRO A 130 1.61 1.88 14.63
C PRO A 130 1.13 0.78 13.69
N MET A 131 2.03 0.11 12.97
CA MET A 131 1.67 -1.01 12.09
C MET A 131 1.20 -2.24 12.86
N ALA A 132 1.76 -2.51 14.04
CA ALA A 132 1.29 -3.58 14.92
C ALA A 132 -0.13 -3.29 15.43
N VAL A 133 -0.38 -2.06 15.86
CA VAL A 133 -1.71 -1.63 16.28
C VAL A 133 -2.70 -1.74 15.12
N LEU A 134 -2.34 -1.21 13.95
CA LEU A 134 -3.20 -1.21 12.77
C LEU A 134 -3.59 -2.62 12.33
N SER A 135 -2.62 -3.54 12.19
CA SER A 135 -2.89 -4.92 11.76
C SER A 135 -3.78 -5.66 12.76
N SER A 136 -3.50 -5.52 14.05
CA SER A 136 -4.30 -6.14 15.13
C SER A 136 -5.73 -5.62 15.15
N MET A 137 -5.91 -4.30 15.01
CA MET A 137 -7.24 -3.68 15.03
C MET A 137 -8.05 -3.99 13.77
N VAL A 138 -7.39 -4.10 12.60
CA VAL A 138 -8.06 -4.54 11.37
C VAL A 138 -8.50 -6.00 11.47
N LEU A 139 -7.66 -6.87 12.02
CA LEU A 139 -8.06 -8.27 12.28
C LEU A 139 -9.24 -8.33 13.28
N ALA A 140 -9.21 -7.54 14.34
CA ALA A 140 -10.27 -7.50 15.35
C ALA A 140 -11.64 -7.13 14.76
N LEU A 141 -11.70 -6.36 13.66
CA LEU A 141 -12.96 -6.05 12.95
C LEU A 141 -13.74 -7.32 12.57
N SER A 142 -13.06 -8.43 12.27
CA SER A 142 -13.74 -9.70 11.93
C SER A 142 -14.68 -10.20 13.02
N SER A 143 -14.38 -9.89 14.28
CA SER A 143 -15.23 -10.27 15.42
C SER A 143 -16.50 -9.41 15.55
N PHE A 144 -16.51 -8.23 14.91
CA PHE A 144 -17.66 -7.31 14.92
C PHE A 144 -18.52 -7.41 13.64
N TYR A 145 -18.07 -8.20 12.67
CA TYR A 145 -18.76 -8.44 11.39
C TYR A 145 -18.75 -9.92 11.03
N PRO A 146 -19.43 -10.77 11.82
CA PRO A 146 -19.41 -12.22 11.62
C PRO A 146 -19.97 -12.64 10.26
N GLU A 147 -20.85 -11.84 9.64
CA GLU A 147 -21.38 -12.09 8.31
C GLU A 147 -20.31 -12.00 7.21
N ALA A 148 -19.23 -11.26 7.43
CA ALA A 148 -18.13 -11.09 6.47
C ALA A 148 -17.28 -12.36 6.26
N ILE A 149 -17.59 -13.44 6.96
CA ILE A 149 -16.97 -14.76 6.75
C ILE A 149 -17.42 -15.38 5.42
N ASP A 150 -18.60 -15.06 4.92
CA ASP A 150 -19.09 -15.57 3.63
C ASP A 150 -18.41 -14.82 2.45
N VAL A 151 -17.30 -15.36 2.01
CA VAL A 151 -16.52 -14.84 0.87
C VAL A 151 -17.11 -15.19 -0.51
N ASN A 152 -18.26 -15.86 -0.58
CA ASN A 152 -18.96 -16.12 -1.84
C ASN A 152 -20.08 -15.10 -2.10
N ASN A 153 -20.47 -14.35 -1.11
CA ASN A 153 -21.52 -13.32 -1.24
C ASN A 153 -20.90 -11.99 -1.69
N THR A 154 -21.04 -11.65 -2.98
CA THR A 154 -20.46 -10.44 -3.58
C THR A 154 -20.94 -9.16 -2.89
N ALA A 155 -22.20 -9.07 -2.49
CA ALA A 155 -22.72 -7.89 -1.81
C ALA A 155 -22.09 -7.69 -0.41
N LEU A 156 -21.79 -8.78 0.30
CA LEU A 156 -21.06 -8.73 1.57
C LEU A 156 -19.59 -8.39 1.35
N ILE A 157 -18.98 -8.85 0.26
CA ILE A 157 -17.61 -8.47 -0.13
C ILE A 157 -17.54 -6.97 -0.37
N ASP A 158 -18.41 -6.42 -1.21
CA ASP A 158 -18.45 -4.98 -1.53
C ASP A 158 -18.65 -4.13 -0.27
N MET A 159 -19.55 -4.56 0.62
CA MET A 159 -19.75 -3.90 1.90
C MET A 159 -18.52 -3.98 2.80
N THR A 160 -17.82 -5.12 2.82
CA THR A 160 -16.62 -5.32 3.63
C THR A 160 -15.45 -4.48 3.09
N ILE A 161 -15.31 -4.34 1.78
CA ILE A 161 -14.36 -3.42 1.14
C ILE A 161 -14.62 -1.97 1.59
N ALA A 162 -15.88 -1.53 1.54
CA ALA A 162 -16.25 -0.19 2.01
C ALA A 162 -15.96 0.01 3.49
N ARG A 163 -16.26 -0.99 4.34
CA ARG A 163 -15.94 -0.98 5.78
C ARG A 163 -14.44 -0.90 6.02
N LEU A 164 -13.62 -1.68 5.29
CA LEU A 164 -12.15 -1.64 5.40
C LEU A 164 -11.63 -0.26 5.07
N LEU A 165 -11.94 0.26 3.87
CA LEU A 165 -11.48 1.59 3.44
C LEU A 165 -11.89 2.68 4.43
N ALA A 166 -13.13 2.65 4.93
CA ALA A 166 -13.63 3.64 5.86
C ALA A 166 -12.98 3.56 7.25
N LYS A 167 -12.83 2.34 7.80
CA LYS A 167 -12.40 2.11 9.19
C LYS A 167 -10.89 2.11 9.39
N VAL A 168 -10.11 1.69 8.39
CA VAL A 168 -8.64 1.72 8.46
C VAL A 168 -8.15 3.14 8.76
N ARG A 169 -8.73 4.14 8.13
CA ARG A 169 -8.46 5.56 8.37
C ARG A 169 -8.74 5.95 9.84
N THR A 170 -9.88 5.53 10.39
CA THR A 170 -10.28 5.82 11.78
C THR A 170 -9.38 5.09 12.77
N ILE A 171 -9.06 3.82 12.50
CA ILE A 171 -8.14 3.02 13.32
C ILE A 171 -6.74 3.67 13.35
N ALA A 172 -6.22 4.10 12.20
CA ALA A 172 -4.93 4.76 12.11
C ALA A 172 -4.89 6.07 12.92
N ALA A 173 -5.94 6.90 12.81
CA ALA A 173 -6.05 8.12 13.59
C ALA A 173 -6.14 7.85 15.11
N PHE A 174 -6.90 6.84 15.52
CA PHE A 174 -7.03 6.46 16.93
C PHE A 174 -5.71 5.90 17.48
N ALA A 175 -4.98 5.10 16.68
CA ALA A 175 -3.65 4.63 17.04
C ALA A 175 -2.68 5.78 17.29
N TYR A 176 -2.68 6.80 16.42
CA TYR A 176 -1.89 8.01 16.60
C TYR A 176 -2.28 8.76 17.88
N LYS A 177 -3.58 9.01 18.10
CA LYS A 177 -4.07 9.68 19.31
C LYS A 177 -3.65 8.93 20.58
N LYS A 178 -3.72 7.60 20.57
CA LYS A 178 -3.26 6.75 21.68
C LYS A 178 -1.76 6.93 21.92
N SER A 179 -0.93 6.94 20.87
CA SER A 179 0.54 7.04 21.01
C SER A 179 0.99 8.35 21.64
N ILE A 180 0.25 9.45 21.41
CA ILE A 180 0.56 10.77 21.99
C ILE A 180 -0.26 11.10 23.25
N GLY A 181 -1.04 10.15 23.77
CA GLY A 181 -1.84 10.34 24.99
C GLY A 181 -3.00 11.32 24.85
N GLN A 182 -3.50 11.55 23.65
CA GLN A 182 -4.63 12.44 23.39
C GLN A 182 -5.96 11.70 23.23
N PRO A 183 -7.13 12.36 23.48
CA PRO A 183 -8.43 11.77 23.27
C PRO A 183 -8.65 11.38 21.79
N MET A 184 -9.32 10.25 21.58
CA MET A 184 -9.76 9.83 20.25
C MET A 184 -10.81 10.79 19.71
N VAL A 185 -10.64 11.23 18.47
CA VAL A 185 -11.53 12.15 17.78
C VAL A 185 -12.35 11.39 16.76
N TYR A 186 -13.68 11.46 16.88
CA TYR A 186 -14.59 10.77 15.97
C TYR A 186 -14.63 11.41 14.58
N PRO A 187 -14.92 10.63 13.53
CA PRO A 187 -15.11 11.15 12.19
C PRO A 187 -16.32 12.07 12.10
N LYS A 188 -16.23 13.08 11.23
CA LYS A 188 -17.31 14.02 10.89
C LYS A 188 -17.83 13.71 9.49
N ASN A 189 -19.14 13.46 9.35
CA ASN A 189 -19.75 13.10 8.06
C ASN A 189 -19.73 14.24 7.02
N SER A 190 -19.53 15.48 7.45
CA SER A 190 -19.44 16.66 6.59
C SER A 190 -18.08 16.81 5.89
N LEU A 191 -17.06 16.06 6.32
CA LEU A 191 -15.72 16.16 5.78
C LEU A 191 -15.46 15.10 4.72
N SER A 192 -14.66 15.46 3.71
CA SER A 192 -14.15 14.51 2.71
C SER A 192 -13.27 13.44 3.34
N TYR A 193 -12.94 12.39 2.59
CA TYR A 193 -12.18 11.26 3.09
C TYR A 193 -10.85 11.68 3.75
N CYS A 194 -10.03 12.45 3.06
CA CYS A 194 -8.73 12.91 3.57
C CYS A 194 -8.86 14.02 4.61
N ALA A 195 -9.80 14.95 4.42
CA ALA A 195 -10.06 16.00 5.41
C ALA A 195 -10.48 15.41 6.76
N ASN A 196 -11.30 14.36 6.73
CA ASN A 196 -11.75 13.67 7.93
C ASN A 196 -10.58 12.93 8.64
N PHE A 197 -9.68 12.33 7.88
CA PHE A 197 -8.48 11.72 8.44
C PHE A 197 -7.61 12.75 9.17
N LEU A 198 -7.33 13.88 8.53
CA LEU A 198 -6.55 14.98 9.14
C LEU A 198 -7.25 15.54 10.38
N ASN A 199 -8.58 15.72 10.32
CA ASN A 199 -9.35 16.17 11.48
C ASN A 199 -9.23 15.18 12.66
N MET A 200 -9.36 13.87 12.42
CA MET A 200 -9.24 12.87 13.48
C MET A 200 -7.82 12.81 14.06
N MET A 201 -6.80 12.98 13.22
CA MET A 201 -5.38 12.95 13.64
C MET A 201 -5.03 14.15 14.51
N PHE A 202 -5.40 15.38 14.10
CA PHE A 202 -4.80 16.61 14.60
C PHE A 202 -5.72 17.50 15.42
N SER A 203 -7.05 17.33 15.36
CA SER A 203 -7.92 18.14 16.22
C SER A 203 -7.80 17.72 17.69
N VAL A 204 -8.00 18.70 18.57
CA VAL A 204 -8.02 18.51 20.02
C VAL A 204 -9.33 19.09 20.58
N PRO A 205 -9.85 18.59 21.72
CA PRO A 205 -11.09 19.11 22.29
C PRO A 205 -11.00 20.57 22.77
N ALA A 206 -9.79 21.04 23.05
CA ALA A 206 -9.58 22.34 23.69
C ALA A 206 -9.81 23.53 22.76
N GLU A 207 -9.65 23.34 21.44
CA GLU A 207 -9.75 24.41 20.46
C GLU A 207 -10.28 23.91 19.11
N PRO A 208 -10.92 24.80 18.30
CA PRO A 208 -11.33 24.46 16.95
C PRO A 208 -10.13 24.09 16.07
N TYR A 209 -10.30 23.03 15.26
CA TYR A 209 -9.32 22.66 14.25
C TYR A 209 -9.90 22.89 12.85
N GLU A 210 -9.25 23.75 12.09
CA GLU A 210 -9.58 23.99 10.70
C GLU A 210 -8.67 23.14 9.80
N VAL A 211 -9.28 22.36 8.94
CA VAL A 211 -8.55 21.46 8.03
C VAL A 211 -7.95 22.29 6.88
N ASP A 212 -6.64 22.27 6.74
CA ASP A 212 -5.94 22.93 5.64
C ASP A 212 -6.17 22.18 4.32
N GLU A 213 -6.82 22.82 3.36
CA GLU A 213 -7.15 22.26 2.04
C GLU A 213 -5.89 21.84 1.24
N GLU A 214 -4.73 22.47 1.48
CA GLU A 214 -3.48 22.04 0.86
C GLU A 214 -3.03 20.70 1.41
N LEU A 215 -3.13 20.50 2.73
CA LEU A 215 -2.83 19.20 3.34
C LEU A 215 -3.81 18.12 2.89
N VAL A 216 -5.07 18.47 2.65
CA VAL A 216 -6.05 17.53 2.07
C VAL A 216 -5.62 17.07 0.68
N ARG A 217 -5.18 18.02 -0.17
CA ARG A 217 -4.67 17.70 -1.53
C ARG A 217 -3.43 16.81 -1.47
N VAL A 218 -2.48 17.14 -0.59
CA VAL A 218 -1.26 16.33 -0.41
C VAL A 218 -1.59 14.94 0.11
N MET A 219 -2.51 14.81 1.06
CA MET A 219 -2.94 13.51 1.57
C MET A 219 -3.64 12.67 0.48
N ASN A 220 -4.52 13.27 -0.34
CA ASN A 220 -5.09 12.59 -1.50
C ASN A 220 -4.00 12.08 -2.45
N LEU A 221 -3.04 12.94 -2.79
CA LEU A 221 -1.92 12.58 -3.66
C LEU A 221 -1.12 11.41 -3.10
N LEU A 222 -0.72 11.47 -1.82
CA LEU A 222 0.03 10.40 -1.18
C LEU A 222 -0.72 9.08 -1.21
N LEU A 223 -2.02 9.08 -0.92
CA LEU A 223 -2.84 7.86 -0.95
C LEU A 223 -3.02 7.32 -2.37
N ILE A 224 -3.18 8.18 -3.39
CA ILE A 224 -3.24 7.75 -4.81
C ILE A 224 -1.94 7.07 -5.21
N LEU A 225 -0.80 7.69 -4.93
CA LEU A 225 0.52 7.18 -5.32
C LEU A 225 0.91 5.88 -4.61
N HIS A 226 0.27 5.56 -3.48
CA HIS A 226 0.50 4.33 -2.71
C HIS A 226 -0.66 3.32 -2.81
N ALA A 227 -1.66 3.58 -3.67
CA ALA A 227 -2.87 2.76 -3.70
C ALA A 227 -2.62 1.34 -4.21
N ASP A 228 -1.74 1.14 -5.19
CA ASP A 228 -1.34 -0.17 -5.69
C ASP A 228 0.05 -0.15 -6.34
N HIS A 229 0.75 -1.28 -6.32
CA HIS A 229 2.04 -1.45 -6.98
C HIS A 229 2.25 -2.91 -7.41
N GLU A 230 1.34 -3.45 -8.22
CA GLU A 230 1.33 -4.83 -8.74
C GLU A 230 1.36 -5.92 -7.65
N GLN A 231 2.11 -7.02 -7.94
CA GLN A 231 2.27 -8.18 -7.05
C GLN A 231 3.40 -7.93 -6.03
N ASN A 232 3.37 -6.79 -5.35
CA ASN A 232 4.24 -6.52 -4.21
C ASN A 232 3.99 -7.53 -3.07
N CYS A 233 4.81 -7.49 -2.03
CA CYS A 233 4.74 -8.43 -0.92
C CYS A 233 3.37 -8.41 -0.21
N SER A 234 2.76 -7.24 -0.01
CA SER A 234 1.42 -7.12 0.60
C SER A 234 0.35 -7.76 -0.27
N THR A 235 0.30 -7.42 -1.56
CA THR A 235 -0.67 -7.97 -2.51
C THR A 235 -0.55 -9.49 -2.60
N SER A 236 0.66 -10.01 -2.72
CA SER A 236 0.93 -11.45 -2.77
C SER A 236 0.51 -12.15 -1.47
N THR A 237 0.77 -11.53 -0.30
CA THR A 237 0.35 -12.04 1.01
C THR A 237 -1.17 -12.09 1.14
N VAL A 238 -1.87 -10.99 0.77
CA VAL A 238 -3.34 -10.95 0.78
C VAL A 238 -3.93 -12.04 -0.10
N ARG A 239 -3.38 -12.24 -1.30
CA ARG A 239 -3.82 -13.30 -2.21
C ARG A 239 -3.56 -14.70 -1.64
N LEU A 240 -2.39 -14.92 -1.04
CA LEU A 240 -2.03 -16.21 -0.44
C LEU A 240 -2.98 -16.55 0.71
N VAL A 241 -3.20 -15.62 1.65
CA VAL A 241 -4.14 -15.82 2.75
C VAL A 241 -5.57 -15.97 2.23
N GLY A 242 -5.98 -15.14 1.27
CA GLY A 242 -7.31 -15.22 0.64
C GLY A 242 -7.57 -16.54 -0.09
N SER A 243 -6.52 -17.23 -0.57
CA SER A 243 -6.64 -18.54 -1.22
C SER A 243 -7.19 -19.64 -0.29
N SER A 244 -7.03 -19.46 1.03
CA SER A 244 -7.62 -20.31 2.05
C SER A 244 -9.09 -20.00 2.36
N ARG A 245 -9.69 -19.03 1.65
CA ARG A 245 -11.01 -18.44 1.93
C ARG A 245 -11.13 -17.76 3.29
N ALA A 246 -10.02 -17.29 3.86
CA ALA A 246 -10.05 -16.39 5.01
C ALA A 246 -10.84 -15.12 4.66
N ASN A 247 -11.54 -14.56 5.65
CA ASN A 247 -12.30 -13.32 5.45
C ASN A 247 -11.37 -12.15 5.09
N LEU A 248 -11.94 -11.10 4.48
CA LEU A 248 -11.15 -9.95 3.98
C LEU A 248 -10.41 -9.21 5.10
N PHE A 249 -10.96 -9.11 6.31
CA PHE A 249 -10.26 -8.45 7.42
C PHE A 249 -8.96 -9.20 7.78
N ALA A 250 -9.01 -10.53 7.84
CA ALA A 250 -7.83 -11.36 8.11
C ALA A 250 -6.79 -11.26 6.99
N ALA A 251 -7.24 -11.34 5.73
CA ALA A 251 -6.35 -11.25 4.57
C ALA A 251 -5.66 -9.87 4.49
N ILE A 252 -6.39 -8.78 4.72
CA ILE A 252 -5.84 -7.42 4.72
C ILE A 252 -4.92 -7.19 5.93
N ALA A 253 -5.26 -7.70 7.11
CA ALA A 253 -4.37 -7.63 8.28
C ALA A 253 -3.02 -8.30 8.01
N ALA A 254 -3.01 -9.46 7.34
CA ALA A 254 -1.78 -10.12 6.90
C ALA A 254 -0.99 -9.26 5.90
N GLY A 255 -1.66 -8.59 4.96
CA GLY A 255 -1.03 -7.62 4.04
C GLY A 255 -0.40 -6.44 4.78
N ILE A 256 -1.04 -5.93 5.83
CA ILE A 256 -0.49 -4.86 6.69
C ILE A 256 0.78 -5.36 7.42
N CYS A 257 0.77 -6.60 7.91
CA CYS A 257 1.97 -7.21 8.50
C CYS A 257 3.12 -7.30 7.49
N ALA A 258 2.84 -7.71 6.24
CA ALA A 258 3.84 -7.73 5.18
C ALA A 258 4.36 -6.32 4.84
N LEU A 259 3.48 -5.32 4.83
CA LEU A 259 3.83 -3.92 4.56
C LEU A 259 4.80 -3.35 5.60
N TRP A 260 4.73 -3.80 6.84
CA TRP A 260 5.61 -3.35 7.92
C TRP A 260 7.08 -3.74 7.72
N GLY A 261 7.37 -4.76 6.92
CA GLY A 261 8.74 -5.25 6.69
C GLY A 261 9.68 -4.16 6.14
N PRO A 262 10.97 -4.10 6.60
CA PRO A 262 11.93 -3.07 6.18
C PRO A 262 12.32 -3.13 4.70
N LEU A 263 12.06 -4.26 4.03
CA LEU A 263 12.26 -4.42 2.59
C LEU A 263 10.99 -4.13 1.77
N HIS A 264 9.95 -3.57 2.39
CA HIS A 264 8.70 -3.18 1.77
C HIS A 264 8.30 -1.78 2.26
N GLY A 265 7.11 -1.56 2.82
CA GLY A 265 6.67 -0.25 3.31
C GLY A 265 7.51 0.30 4.47
N GLY A 266 8.11 -0.57 5.29
CA GLY A 266 9.04 -0.17 6.34
C GLY A 266 10.33 0.49 5.85
N ALA A 267 10.62 0.46 4.55
CA ALA A 267 11.78 1.14 3.97
C ALA A 267 11.77 2.66 4.23
N ASN A 268 10.61 3.30 4.27
CA ASN A 268 10.49 4.73 4.58
C ASN A 268 10.98 5.07 6.00
N GLN A 269 10.65 4.23 6.96
CA GLN A 269 11.16 4.36 8.34
C GLN A 269 12.67 4.22 8.37
N GLN A 270 13.23 3.23 7.68
CA GLN A 270 14.66 3.01 7.61
C GLN A 270 15.42 4.19 6.97
N VAL A 271 14.81 4.90 6.01
CA VAL A 271 15.39 6.14 5.45
C VAL A 271 15.48 7.22 6.52
N VAL A 272 14.41 7.46 7.28
CA VAL A 272 14.41 8.48 8.33
C VAL A 272 15.43 8.13 9.41
N GLU A 273 15.48 6.87 9.86
CA GLU A 273 16.46 6.40 10.85
C GLU A 273 17.90 6.59 10.36
N MET A 274 18.18 6.26 9.09
CA MET A 274 19.49 6.49 8.49
C MET A 274 19.87 7.97 8.43
N LEU A 275 18.94 8.86 8.08
CA LEU A 275 19.17 10.31 8.06
C LEU A 275 19.43 10.85 9.47
N ASP A 276 18.70 10.37 10.48
CA ASP A 276 18.95 10.66 11.88
C ASP A 276 20.36 10.23 12.32
N ASP A 277 20.80 9.04 11.92
CA ASP A 277 22.13 8.52 12.24
C ASP A 277 23.23 9.36 11.57
N ILE A 278 23.04 9.75 10.30
CA ILE A 278 23.96 10.67 9.59
C ILE A 278 24.05 12.00 10.36
N GLN A 279 22.91 12.55 10.77
CA GLN A 279 22.88 13.82 11.52
C GLN A 279 23.60 13.71 12.87
N ARG A 280 23.35 12.64 13.63
CA ARG A 280 24.01 12.38 14.94
C ARG A 280 25.52 12.16 14.83
N ASP A 281 25.98 11.62 13.70
CA ASP A 281 27.42 11.41 13.41
C ASP A 281 28.11 12.68 12.89
N GLY A 282 27.43 13.83 12.91
CA GLY A 282 27.99 15.14 12.52
C GLY A 282 27.63 15.61 11.11
N GLY A 283 26.75 14.89 10.39
CA GLY A 283 26.23 15.30 9.08
C GLY A 283 27.17 15.06 7.88
N ASP A 284 28.23 14.27 8.05
CA ASP A 284 29.17 13.94 6.95
C ASP A 284 28.55 12.91 6.01
N VAL A 285 27.73 13.38 5.07
CA VAL A 285 27.08 12.56 4.03
C VAL A 285 28.10 11.75 3.21
N GLN A 286 29.27 12.34 2.93
CA GLN A 286 30.29 11.68 2.09
C GLN A 286 30.88 10.43 2.77
N LYS A 287 31.00 10.44 4.08
CA LYS A 287 31.40 9.28 4.89
C LYS A 287 30.44 8.11 4.64
N PHE A 288 29.13 8.34 4.73
CA PHE A 288 28.11 7.31 4.55
C PHE A 288 28.00 6.83 3.09
N VAL A 289 28.18 7.73 2.12
CA VAL A 289 28.28 7.36 0.70
C VAL A 289 29.48 6.44 0.45
N ASN A 290 30.61 6.70 1.09
CA ASN A 290 31.80 5.86 0.98
C ASN A 290 31.59 4.49 1.63
N LEU A 291 30.95 4.46 2.81
CA LEU A 291 30.54 3.21 3.46
C LEU A 291 29.60 2.37 2.57
N ALA A 292 28.64 3.00 1.91
CA ALA A 292 27.73 2.30 0.99
C ALA A 292 28.42 1.73 -0.26
N LYS A 293 29.51 2.38 -0.72
CA LYS A 293 30.34 1.90 -1.84
C LYS A 293 31.28 0.76 -1.44
N ASP A 294 31.66 0.69 -0.18
CA ASP A 294 32.46 -0.40 0.35
C ASP A 294 31.58 -1.63 0.67
N LYS A 295 31.63 -2.62 -0.19
CA LYS A 295 30.85 -3.87 -0.02
C LYS A 295 31.18 -4.64 1.26
N SER A 296 32.34 -4.40 1.87
CA SER A 296 32.77 -5.06 3.10
C SER A 296 32.14 -4.43 4.35
N SER A 297 31.70 -3.18 4.28
CA SER A 297 31.10 -2.43 5.39
C SER A 297 29.75 -3.00 5.86
N GLY A 298 29.02 -3.69 4.96
CA GLY A 298 27.66 -4.11 5.20
C GLY A 298 26.61 -2.98 5.26
N PHE A 299 27.05 -1.72 5.17
CA PHE A 299 26.18 -0.55 5.17
C PHE A 299 25.36 -0.46 3.87
N LYS A 300 24.07 -0.17 4.00
CA LYS A 300 23.15 0.03 2.86
C LYS A 300 22.57 1.43 2.92
N LEU A 301 22.66 2.14 1.80
CA LEU A 301 21.99 3.43 1.63
C LEU A 301 20.50 3.17 1.40
N MET A 302 19.70 3.40 2.45
CA MET A 302 18.26 3.17 2.38
C MET A 302 17.58 4.19 1.46
N GLY A 303 16.50 3.79 0.79
CA GLY A 303 15.82 4.62 -0.22
C GLY A 303 16.41 4.53 -1.63
N PHE A 304 17.52 3.81 -1.80
CA PHE A 304 18.15 3.57 -3.09
C PHE A 304 18.06 2.11 -3.52
N GLY A 305 18.17 1.84 -4.82
CA GLY A 305 18.20 0.47 -5.35
C GLY A 305 16.81 -0.18 -5.38
N HIS A 306 15.80 0.50 -5.94
CA HIS A 306 14.47 -0.05 -6.13
C HIS A 306 14.53 -1.33 -6.98
N ARG A 307 13.78 -2.37 -6.57
CA ARG A 307 13.82 -3.68 -7.23
C ARG A 307 13.24 -3.67 -8.64
N VAL A 308 12.23 -2.84 -8.90
CA VAL A 308 11.52 -2.76 -10.17
C VAL A 308 12.03 -1.61 -11.02
N TYR A 309 12.05 -0.38 -10.49
CA TYR A 309 12.51 0.78 -11.24
C TYR A 309 14.04 0.78 -11.39
N LYS A 310 14.51 0.69 -12.61
CA LYS A 310 15.91 0.95 -13.00
C LYS A 310 16.10 2.39 -13.44
N ASN A 311 15.02 3.03 -13.86
CA ASN A 311 14.92 4.45 -14.14
C ASN A 311 14.22 5.17 -12.97
N TYR A 312 13.91 6.45 -13.13
CA TYR A 312 13.26 7.28 -12.13
C TYR A 312 11.83 6.81 -11.84
N ASP A 313 11.45 6.68 -10.55
CA ASP A 313 10.08 6.37 -10.13
C ASP A 313 9.16 7.57 -10.47
N PRO A 314 8.13 7.41 -11.32
CA PRO A 314 7.29 8.53 -11.76
C PRO A 314 6.55 9.21 -10.61
N ARG A 315 6.38 8.55 -9.47
CA ARG A 315 5.71 9.08 -8.29
C ARG A 315 6.56 10.11 -7.54
N ALA A 316 7.88 9.96 -7.55
CA ALA A 316 8.79 10.76 -6.72
C ALA A 316 8.73 12.26 -7.05
N ARG A 317 8.55 12.65 -8.33
CA ARG A 317 8.42 14.06 -8.71
C ARG A 317 7.19 14.74 -8.11
N PHE A 318 6.08 14.01 -7.99
CA PHE A 318 4.83 14.53 -7.40
C PHE A 318 4.97 14.69 -5.90
N ILE A 319 5.56 13.70 -5.23
CA ILE A 319 5.82 13.75 -3.79
C ILE A 319 6.75 14.90 -3.45
N LYS A 320 7.87 15.05 -4.19
CA LYS A 320 8.81 16.15 -3.99
C LYS A 320 8.15 17.52 -4.15
N LYS A 321 7.42 17.73 -5.25
CA LYS A 321 6.70 19.00 -5.49
C LYS A 321 5.69 19.32 -4.39
N ALA A 322 4.98 18.31 -3.90
CA ALA A 322 4.02 18.47 -2.80
C ALA A 322 4.72 18.80 -1.47
N ALA A 323 5.84 18.12 -1.17
CA ALA A 323 6.65 18.38 0.02
C ALA A 323 7.22 19.81 -0.01
N ASP A 324 7.88 20.21 -1.09
CA ASP A 324 8.44 21.56 -1.26
C ASP A 324 7.38 22.64 -1.03
N LYS A 325 6.17 22.45 -1.55
CA LYS A 325 5.06 23.39 -1.40
C LYS A 325 4.59 23.54 0.04
N VAL A 326 4.40 22.40 0.74
CA VAL A 326 3.94 22.40 2.15
C VAL A 326 4.98 23.00 3.07
N LEU A 327 6.24 22.60 2.91
CA LEU A 327 7.34 23.07 3.75
C LEU A 327 7.55 24.58 3.58
N SER A 328 7.57 25.07 2.33
CA SER A 328 7.68 26.51 2.03
C SER A 328 6.53 27.31 2.63
N LYS A 329 5.28 26.83 2.48
CA LYS A 329 4.09 27.52 3.01
C LYS A 329 4.10 27.61 4.54
N ARG A 330 4.67 26.61 5.21
CA ARG A 330 4.71 26.55 6.67
C ARG A 330 6.00 27.08 7.29
N GLY A 331 6.98 27.49 6.47
CA GLY A 331 8.28 27.96 6.93
C GLY A 331 9.07 26.88 7.69
N ILE A 332 8.79 25.60 7.43
CA ILE A 332 9.48 24.49 8.08
C ILE A 332 10.82 24.25 7.37
N GLN A 333 11.88 24.35 8.12
CA GLN A 333 13.24 23.92 7.73
C GLN A 333 13.58 22.68 8.54
N ASP A 334 13.43 21.52 7.91
CA ASP A 334 13.81 20.25 8.54
C ASP A 334 15.26 19.94 8.18
N PRO A 335 16.18 19.83 9.16
CA PRO A 335 17.59 19.57 8.91
C PRO A 335 17.83 18.22 8.23
N LEU A 336 16.94 17.23 8.38
CA LEU A 336 17.04 15.94 7.71
C LEU A 336 16.79 16.05 6.20
N LEU A 337 16.04 17.07 5.74
CA LEU A 337 15.81 17.31 4.32
C LEU A 337 17.01 18.00 3.63
N ALA A 338 17.95 18.52 4.41
CA ALA A 338 19.17 19.14 3.89
C ALA A 338 20.30 18.13 3.65
N ILE A 339 20.18 16.93 4.24
CA ILE A 339 21.07 15.79 4.04
C ILE A 339 20.73 15.06 2.74
#